data_3685a4ecf7d1cb7ccfde2432404a7d12
#
_entry.id   3685a4ecf7d1cb7ccfde2432404a7d12
#
_cell.length_a   1.000
_cell.length_b   1.000
_cell.length_c   1.000
_cell.angle_alpha   90.00
_cell.angle_beta   90.00
_cell.angle_gamma   90.00
#
_symmetry.space_group_name_H-M   'P 1'
#
loop_
_entity.id
_entity.type
_entity.pdbx_description
1 polymer ?
#
loop_
_entity_poly.entity_id
_entity_poly.type
_entity_poly.pdbx_seq_one_letter_code
_entity_poly.pdbx_strand_id
1 'polypeptide(L)'
;VVPKIVLTVNHASGAGYYAMAGQGFDPDFILSWPTGRMAVMEGESAVTAVHGPELEKSRLAGAKPSAAVQASVESMRDDYEHQLDAKFAAARGYVDAIVTPEETRDQLAFLLRTVANYAGPHLGPFVLPPLDSVTPR
;
A
#
# COMPACT_ATOMS: atom_id res chain seq x y z
N VAL A 1 -18.26 13.60 0.89
CA VAL A 1 -17.15 12.71 0.54
C VAL A 1 -16.58 13.17 -0.79
N VAL A 2 -15.26 13.32 -0.88
CA VAL A 2 -14.55 13.78 -2.07
C VAL A 2 -13.94 12.57 -2.75
N PRO A 3 -14.03 12.43 -4.08
CA PRO A 3 -13.36 11.38 -4.81
C PRO A 3 -11.85 11.35 -4.53
N LYS A 4 -11.29 10.16 -4.41
CA LYS A 4 -9.87 9.94 -4.12
C LYS A 4 -9.24 9.16 -5.27
N ILE A 5 -8.26 9.76 -5.93
CA ILE A 5 -7.44 9.11 -6.95
C ILE A 5 -6.01 9.06 -6.43
N VAL A 6 -5.46 7.88 -6.35
CA VAL A 6 -4.10 7.64 -5.85
C VAL A 6 -3.19 7.32 -7.02
N LEU A 7 -2.01 7.91 -7.04
CA LEU A 7 -0.94 7.57 -7.97
C LEU A 7 0.31 7.21 -7.18
N THR A 8 0.70 5.95 -7.24
CA THR A 8 1.96 5.48 -6.67
C THR A 8 3.08 5.68 -7.68
N VAL A 9 4.00 6.58 -7.37
CA VAL A 9 5.13 6.92 -8.26
C VAL A 9 6.34 6.04 -7.98
N ASN A 10 6.63 5.79 -6.70
CA ASN A 10 7.75 4.99 -6.24
C ASN A 10 7.35 4.27 -4.94
N HIS A 11 8.17 4.32 -3.89
CA HIS A 11 7.90 3.63 -2.64
C HIS A 11 6.64 4.14 -1.93
N ALA A 12 5.75 3.22 -1.60
CA ALA A 12 4.52 3.43 -0.87
C ALA A 12 4.30 2.25 0.09
N SER A 13 4.87 2.31 1.27
CA SER A 13 4.82 1.22 2.23
C SER A 13 4.43 1.70 3.63
N GLY A 14 3.93 0.76 4.44
CA GLY A 14 3.56 0.98 5.83
C GLY A 14 2.44 1.99 6.04
N ALA A 15 2.48 2.66 7.19
CA ALA A 15 1.47 3.64 7.60
C ALA A 15 1.34 4.82 6.62
N GLY A 16 2.43 5.23 5.98
CA GLY A 16 2.42 6.30 4.98
C GLY A 16 1.56 5.97 3.76
N TYR A 17 1.64 4.72 3.28
CA TYR A 17 0.79 4.25 2.20
C TYR A 17 -0.70 4.33 2.56
N TYR A 18 -1.06 3.86 3.75
CA TYR A 18 -2.44 3.93 4.20
C TYR A 18 -2.90 5.37 4.42
N ALA A 19 -2.10 6.21 5.08
CA ALA A 19 -2.44 7.61 5.35
C ALA A 19 -2.70 8.43 4.07
N MET A 20 -2.05 8.08 2.97
CA MET A 20 -2.23 8.70 1.65
C MET A 20 -3.34 8.03 0.81
N ALA A 21 -4.35 7.48 1.46
CA ALA A 21 -5.47 6.78 0.85
C ALA A 21 -5.08 5.53 0.05
N GLY A 22 -4.20 4.71 0.61
CA GLY A 22 -3.95 3.36 0.08
C GLY A 22 -5.23 2.51 0.07
N GLN A 23 -5.15 1.31 -0.49
CA GLN A 23 -6.28 0.43 -0.75
C GLN A 23 -7.23 0.25 0.46
N GLY A 24 -6.71 0.21 1.68
CA GLY A 24 -7.52 0.06 2.90
C GLY A 24 -8.43 1.27 3.23
N PHE A 25 -8.28 2.39 2.53
CA PHE A 25 -9.11 3.59 2.66
C PHE A 25 -10.07 3.81 1.50
N ASP A 26 -10.28 2.77 0.71
CA ASP A 26 -11.28 2.71 -0.34
C ASP A 26 -11.21 3.95 -1.27
N PRO A 27 -10.10 4.18 -1.97
CA PRO A 27 -10.03 5.19 -3.01
C PRO A 27 -10.85 4.80 -4.23
N ASP A 28 -11.29 5.78 -5.03
CA ASP A 28 -12.03 5.52 -6.26
C ASP A 28 -11.15 4.81 -7.31
N PHE A 29 -9.89 5.23 -7.40
CA PHE A 29 -8.90 4.64 -8.30
C PHE A 29 -7.50 4.65 -7.69
N ILE A 30 -6.77 3.58 -7.94
CA ILE A 30 -5.35 3.46 -7.63
C ILE A 30 -4.58 3.21 -8.92
N LEU A 31 -3.74 4.14 -9.28
CA LEU A 31 -2.79 4.02 -10.39
C LEU A 31 -1.39 3.79 -9.85
N SER A 32 -0.55 3.16 -10.63
CA SER A 32 0.88 3.03 -10.31
C SER A 32 1.73 3.33 -11.55
N TRP A 33 2.86 3.98 -11.35
CA TRP A 33 3.92 3.94 -12.34
C TRP A 33 4.59 2.57 -12.33
N PRO A 34 5.31 2.18 -13.39
CA PRO A 34 6.10 0.96 -13.41
C PRO A 34 7.15 0.87 -12.28
N THR A 35 7.55 2.03 -11.75
CA THR A 35 8.47 2.17 -10.61
C THR A 35 7.77 2.08 -9.25
N GLY A 36 6.44 1.93 -9.23
CA GLY A 36 5.67 1.84 -7.99
C GLY A 36 6.01 0.57 -7.21
N ARG A 37 6.20 0.74 -5.91
CA ARG A 37 6.52 -0.32 -4.96
C ARG A 37 5.61 -0.19 -3.77
N MET A 38 4.73 -1.16 -3.57
CA MET A 38 3.65 -1.07 -2.58
C MET A 38 3.64 -2.29 -1.68
N ALA A 39 3.70 -2.07 -0.37
CA ALA A 39 3.54 -3.13 0.62
C ALA A 39 3.11 -2.60 1.98
N VAL A 40 2.74 -3.53 2.86
CA VAL A 40 2.53 -3.23 4.28
C VAL A 40 3.83 -2.77 4.94
N MET A 41 4.96 -3.35 4.54
CA MET A 41 6.30 -2.96 5.00
C MET A 41 7.36 -3.35 3.97
N GLU A 42 8.53 -2.77 4.09
CA GLU A 42 9.71 -3.13 3.32
C GLU A 42 10.31 -4.45 3.80
N GLY A 43 11.01 -5.18 2.92
CA GLY A 43 11.59 -6.49 3.24
C GLY A 43 12.55 -6.48 4.44
N GLU A 44 13.39 -5.45 4.58
CA GLU A 44 14.29 -5.32 5.74
C GLU A 44 13.53 -5.12 7.05
N SER A 45 12.41 -4.41 7.02
CA SER A 45 11.54 -4.28 8.20
C SER A 45 10.90 -5.62 8.57
N ALA A 46 10.49 -6.41 7.58
CA ALA A 46 9.95 -7.75 7.79
C ALA A 46 11.02 -8.70 8.37
N VAL A 47 12.23 -8.69 7.81
CA VAL A 47 13.38 -9.47 8.32
C VAL A 47 13.67 -9.09 9.78
N THR A 48 13.70 -7.80 10.08
CA THR A 48 13.93 -7.31 11.45
C THR A 48 12.82 -7.74 12.41
N ALA A 49 11.57 -7.70 11.98
CA ALA A 49 10.45 -8.11 12.82
C ALA A 49 10.45 -9.60 13.14
N VAL A 50 10.82 -10.45 12.18
CA VAL A 50 10.78 -11.92 12.33
C VAL A 50 12.10 -12.47 12.89
N HIS A 51 13.22 -12.04 12.35
CA HIS A 51 14.55 -12.61 12.64
C HIS A 51 15.43 -11.69 13.50
N GLY A 52 14.99 -10.46 13.82
CA GLY A 52 15.77 -9.49 14.56
C GLY A 52 16.39 -10.02 15.87
N PRO A 53 15.61 -10.66 16.75
CA PRO A 53 16.15 -11.20 18.00
C PRO A 53 17.28 -12.22 17.80
N GLU A 54 17.16 -13.08 16.79
CA GLU A 54 18.15 -14.13 16.52
C GLU A 54 19.39 -13.57 15.83
N LEU A 55 19.21 -12.63 14.91
CA LEU A 55 20.32 -11.91 14.28
C LEU A 55 21.12 -11.10 15.30
N GLU A 56 20.44 -10.43 16.21
CA GLU A 56 21.08 -9.65 17.28
C GLU A 56 21.84 -10.55 18.27
N LYS A 57 21.26 -11.69 18.65
CA LYS A 57 21.94 -12.69 19.48
C LYS A 57 23.23 -13.17 18.83
N SER A 58 23.18 -13.46 17.52
CA SER A 58 24.36 -13.89 16.76
C SER A 58 25.42 -12.78 16.72
N ARG A 59 25.00 -11.54 16.49
CA ARG A 59 25.87 -10.35 16.48
C ARG A 59 26.59 -10.16 17.83
N LEU A 60 25.85 -10.25 18.93
CA LEU A 60 26.43 -10.12 20.29
C LEU A 60 27.39 -11.25 20.63
N ALA A 61 27.15 -12.45 20.12
CA ALA A 61 28.04 -13.61 20.31
C ALA A 61 29.27 -13.57 19.38
N GLY A 62 29.39 -12.58 18.49
CA GLY A 62 30.47 -12.52 17.49
C GLY A 62 30.43 -13.67 16.49
N ALA A 63 29.26 -14.31 16.33
CA ALA A 63 29.04 -15.48 15.48
C ALA A 63 28.16 -15.11 14.28
N LYS A 64 28.31 -15.87 13.19
CA LYS A 64 27.37 -15.76 12.08
C LYS A 64 26.05 -16.45 12.43
N PRO A 65 24.90 -15.96 11.94
CA PRO A 65 23.63 -16.67 12.06
C PRO A 65 23.73 -18.07 11.44
N SER A 66 22.91 -19.00 11.90
CA SER A 66 22.87 -20.35 11.33
C SER A 66 22.53 -20.33 9.84
N ALA A 67 22.95 -21.33 9.09
CA ALA A 67 22.65 -21.43 7.67
C ALA A 67 21.13 -21.43 7.38
N ALA A 68 20.34 -22.01 8.28
CA ALA A 68 18.87 -22.02 8.19
C ALA A 68 18.29 -20.60 8.32
N VAL A 69 18.80 -19.81 9.28
CA VAL A 69 18.36 -18.41 9.46
C VAL A 69 18.77 -17.55 8.27
N GLN A 70 19.99 -17.73 7.77
CA GLN A 70 20.45 -16.98 6.59
C GLN A 70 19.57 -17.29 5.37
N ALA A 71 19.30 -18.56 5.10
CA ALA A 71 18.43 -18.96 4.00
C ALA A 71 17.00 -18.41 4.15
N SER A 72 16.45 -18.41 5.37
CA SER A 72 15.12 -17.84 5.65
C SER A 72 15.09 -16.33 5.44
N VAL A 73 16.13 -15.61 5.85
CA VAL A 73 16.27 -14.16 5.63
C VAL A 73 16.34 -13.83 4.14
N GLU A 74 17.15 -14.57 3.38
CA GLU A 74 17.26 -14.37 1.93
C GLU A 74 15.94 -14.66 1.22
N SER A 75 15.29 -15.78 1.52
CA SER A 75 13.96 -16.10 0.97
C SER A 75 12.94 -15.01 1.28
N MET A 76 12.93 -14.49 2.50
CA MET A 76 12.02 -13.41 2.88
C MET A 76 12.30 -12.12 2.10
N ARG A 77 13.56 -11.76 1.89
CA ARG A 77 13.92 -10.60 1.07
C ARG A 77 13.44 -10.76 -0.38
N ASP A 78 13.70 -11.90 -0.97
CA ASP A 78 13.30 -12.20 -2.35
C ASP A 78 11.78 -12.18 -2.51
N ASP A 79 11.04 -12.76 -1.56
CA ASP A 79 9.59 -12.75 -1.56
C ASP A 79 9.02 -11.33 -1.47
N TYR A 80 9.57 -10.50 -0.59
CA TYR A 80 9.15 -9.10 -0.45
C TYR A 80 9.53 -8.27 -1.67
N GLU A 81 10.73 -8.46 -2.22
CA GLU A 81 11.16 -7.76 -3.43
C GLU A 81 10.21 -8.04 -4.60
N HIS A 82 9.80 -9.29 -4.74
CA HIS A 82 8.83 -9.69 -5.76
C HIS A 82 7.43 -9.11 -5.49
N GLN A 83 6.98 -9.12 -4.24
CA GLN A 83 5.65 -8.65 -3.87
C GLN A 83 5.49 -7.12 -3.91
N LEU A 84 6.59 -6.37 -3.78
CA LEU A 84 6.58 -4.92 -3.89
C LEU A 84 6.31 -4.42 -5.31
N ASP A 85 6.55 -5.23 -6.34
CA ASP A 85 6.45 -4.83 -7.75
C ASP A 85 5.02 -4.40 -8.13
N ALA A 86 4.92 -3.32 -8.91
CA ALA A 86 3.64 -2.79 -9.37
C ALA A 86 2.81 -3.82 -10.16
N LYS A 87 3.46 -4.70 -10.93
CA LYS A 87 2.78 -5.76 -11.69
C LYS A 87 2.19 -6.83 -10.76
N PHE A 88 2.90 -7.14 -9.66
CA PHE A 88 2.38 -8.03 -8.64
C PHE A 88 1.11 -7.46 -8.00
N ALA A 89 1.12 -6.18 -7.68
CA ALA A 89 -0.05 -5.47 -7.14
C ALA A 89 -1.21 -5.42 -8.15
N ALA A 90 -0.93 -5.12 -9.42
CA ALA A 90 -1.93 -5.07 -10.48
C ALA A 90 -2.56 -6.45 -10.75
N ALA A 91 -1.75 -7.52 -10.77
CA ALA A 91 -2.23 -8.88 -10.96
C ALA A 91 -3.19 -9.36 -9.85
N ARG A 92 -3.18 -8.70 -8.69
CA ARG A 92 -4.06 -8.97 -7.55
C ARG A 92 -5.20 -7.96 -7.39
N GLY A 93 -5.33 -7.02 -8.29
CA GLY A 93 -6.35 -5.98 -8.22
C GLY A 93 -6.10 -4.94 -7.12
N TYR A 94 -4.85 -4.79 -6.66
CA TYR A 94 -4.47 -3.72 -5.73
C TYR A 94 -4.20 -2.40 -6.44
N VAL A 95 -4.09 -2.44 -7.75
CA VAL A 95 -3.91 -1.29 -8.63
C VAL A 95 -4.81 -1.47 -9.83
N ASP A 96 -5.56 -0.44 -10.19
CA ASP A 96 -6.48 -0.47 -11.33
C ASP A 96 -5.76 -0.42 -12.66
N ALA A 97 -4.66 0.35 -12.73
CA ALA A 97 -3.82 0.40 -13.92
C ALA A 97 -2.37 0.78 -13.60
N ILE A 98 -1.43 0.22 -14.38
CA ILE A 98 -0.05 0.71 -14.44
C ILE A 98 0.01 1.69 -15.62
N VAL A 99 0.43 2.92 -15.33
CA VAL A 99 0.51 4.02 -16.30
C VAL A 99 1.93 4.57 -16.37
N THR A 100 2.38 4.92 -17.55
CA THR A 100 3.68 5.57 -17.69
C THR A 100 3.63 7.05 -17.26
N PRO A 101 4.77 7.67 -16.95
CA PRO A 101 4.80 9.10 -16.66
C PRO A 101 4.15 9.94 -17.74
N GLU A 102 4.36 9.60 -19.02
CA GLU A 102 3.83 10.31 -20.18
C GLU A 102 2.30 10.21 -20.28
N GLU A 103 1.74 9.06 -19.94
CA GLU A 103 0.29 8.80 -19.99
C GLU A 103 -0.45 9.36 -18.78
N THR A 104 0.25 9.68 -17.70
CA THR A 104 -0.34 10.03 -16.40
C THR A 104 -1.35 11.16 -16.50
N ARG A 105 -1.02 12.22 -17.24
CA ARG A 105 -1.90 13.39 -17.39
C ARG A 105 -3.24 13.03 -18.03
N ASP A 106 -3.21 12.26 -19.09
CA ASP A 106 -4.40 11.88 -19.84
C ASP A 106 -5.27 10.92 -19.04
N GLN A 107 -4.65 9.96 -18.34
CA GLN A 107 -5.33 9.05 -17.43
C GLN A 107 -6.01 9.81 -16.28
N LEU A 108 -5.29 10.70 -15.59
CA LEU A 108 -5.89 11.53 -14.54
C LEU A 108 -7.03 12.39 -15.04
N ALA A 109 -6.90 13.01 -16.23
CA ALA A 109 -7.97 13.79 -16.83
C ALA A 109 -9.19 12.95 -17.15
N PHE A 110 -9.02 11.72 -17.62
CA PHE A 110 -10.10 10.76 -17.83
C PHE A 110 -10.80 10.38 -16.53
N LEU A 111 -10.03 10.00 -15.51
CA LEU A 111 -10.57 9.60 -14.20
C LEU A 111 -11.29 10.76 -13.50
N LEU A 112 -10.75 11.98 -13.56
CA LEU A 112 -11.40 13.16 -12.99
C LEU A 112 -12.77 13.43 -13.66
N ARG A 113 -12.88 13.26 -14.97
CA ARG A 113 -14.18 13.35 -15.66
C ARG A 113 -15.12 12.23 -15.24
N THR A 114 -14.59 11.02 -15.02
CA THR A 114 -15.38 9.87 -14.59
C THR A 114 -15.98 10.10 -13.21
N VAL A 115 -15.15 10.48 -12.22
CA VAL A 115 -15.61 10.71 -10.84
C VAL A 115 -16.50 11.94 -10.73
N ALA A 116 -16.34 12.94 -11.58
CA ALA A 116 -17.21 14.13 -11.60
C ALA A 116 -18.67 13.81 -11.96
N ASN A 117 -18.93 12.68 -12.61
CA ASN A 117 -20.27 12.23 -12.93
C ASN A 117 -20.91 11.40 -11.81
N TYR A 118 -20.17 11.07 -10.77
CA TYR A 118 -20.67 10.28 -9.65
C TYR A 118 -20.98 11.18 -8.46
N ALA A 119 -22.27 11.32 -8.16
CA ALA A 119 -22.78 12.18 -7.09
C ALA A 119 -23.11 11.42 -5.78
N GLY A 120 -22.79 10.13 -5.70
CA GLY A 120 -23.12 9.29 -4.54
C GLY A 120 -22.06 9.32 -3.44
N PRO A 121 -22.41 8.89 -2.22
CA PRO A 121 -21.42 8.67 -1.17
C PRO A 121 -20.57 7.46 -1.55
N HIS A 122 -19.25 7.64 -1.52
CA HIS A 122 -18.30 6.58 -1.85
C HIS A 122 -18.27 5.47 -0.80
N LEU A 123 -18.26 5.85 0.46
CA LEU A 123 -18.47 4.92 1.56
C LEU A 123 -19.97 4.88 1.87
N GLY A 124 -20.53 3.67 1.98
CA GLY A 124 -21.91 3.47 2.43
C GLY A 124 -22.21 4.30 3.68
N PRO A 125 -23.41 4.27 4.24
CA PRO A 125 -23.95 5.31 5.12
C PRO A 125 -23.22 5.44 6.46
N PHE A 126 -21.96 5.84 6.45
CA PHE A 126 -21.29 6.45 7.59
C PHE A 126 -21.69 7.93 7.69
N VAL A 127 -22.97 8.19 7.56
CA VAL A 127 -23.52 9.45 7.99
C VAL A 127 -23.82 9.28 9.47
N LEU A 128 -22.94 9.81 10.32
CA LEU A 128 -23.32 10.05 11.69
C LEU A 128 -24.62 10.87 11.65
N PRO A 129 -25.70 10.41 12.27
CA PRO A 129 -26.91 11.22 12.36
C PRO A 129 -26.53 12.58 12.95
N PRO A 130 -27.15 13.69 12.52
CA PRO A 130 -26.91 15.00 13.10
C PRO A 130 -27.00 14.89 14.62
N LEU A 131 -26.09 15.50 15.33
CA LEU A 131 -26.05 15.49 16.81
C LEU A 131 -27.37 15.91 17.44
N ASP A 132 -28.15 16.71 16.74
CA ASP A 132 -29.47 17.22 17.16
C ASP A 132 -30.58 16.14 17.13
N SER A 133 -30.32 14.95 16.54
CA SER A 133 -31.28 13.84 16.56
C SER A 133 -31.17 12.93 17.79
N VAL A 134 -30.19 13.17 18.64
CA VAL A 134 -30.03 12.47 19.93
C VAL A 134 -30.78 13.28 21.02
N THR A 135 -32.09 13.17 21.05
CA THR A 135 -32.85 13.61 22.23
C THR A 135 -32.44 12.75 23.41
N PRO A 136 -31.94 13.32 24.50
CA PRO A 136 -31.74 12.58 25.74
C PRO A 136 -33.10 12.09 26.25
N ARG A 137 -33.21 10.78 26.47
CA ARG A 137 -34.34 10.19 27.21
C ARG A 137 -34.12 10.34 28.68
#